data_935230acafbffa3c935fb2efcd59fa91
#
_entry.id   935230acafbffa3c935fb2efcd59fa91
#
_cell.length_a   1.000
_cell.length_b   1.000
_cell.length_c   1.000
_cell.angle_alpha   90.00
_cell.angle_beta   90.00
_cell.angle_gamma   90.00
#
_symmetry.space_group_name_H-M   'P 1'
#
loop_
_entity.id
_entity.type
_entity.pdbx_description
1 polymer ?
#
loop_
_entity_poly.entity_id
_entity_poly.type
_entity_poly.pdbx_seq_one_letter_code
_entity_poly.pdbx_strand_id
1 'polypeptide(L)'
;NVRTTQAASSSLAEGLSVSFKAGAVTGMLVAGFALLSIALYYFVLDNSGQFPGREIVAPLVSLGFGASLISIFARLGGGIFTKGADVGDDLVGKVGASMPEDDPRNPAVIADNVGDNVGDCAGMAADLFETYVVTVVATMVLSSIFFADMSSMMMYPLAIAGVCTLASIVGTYFVKLGKSENIMAALYKGFAVSAILSAVLLYFITDHVISLDAVFTVDDKSFTGMSLFYCGILGLIITGLIIWVTEYYTGTNYRPVQSIAQSSTTGHGTNVIQGLAISLEA
;
A
#
# COMPACT_ATOMS: atom_id res chain seq x y z
N ASN A 1 17.60 5.21 -7.85
CA ASN A 1 17.59 6.01 -9.07
C ASN A 1 18.80 5.71 -9.96
N VAL A 2 20.03 6.06 -9.58
CA VAL A 2 21.24 5.87 -10.44
C VAL A 2 21.33 4.46 -11.04
N ARG A 3 21.07 3.41 -10.27
CA ARG A 3 21.08 2.02 -10.77
C ARG A 3 19.93 1.75 -11.74
N THR A 4 18.75 2.32 -11.45
CA THR A 4 17.58 2.19 -12.34
C THR A 4 17.85 2.89 -13.66
N THR A 5 18.40 4.11 -13.64
CA THR A 5 18.78 4.86 -14.83
C THR A 5 19.82 4.10 -15.66
N GLN A 6 20.86 3.58 -15.01
CA GLN A 6 21.88 2.77 -15.71
C GLN A 6 21.29 1.51 -16.35
N ALA A 7 20.40 0.81 -15.65
CA ALA A 7 19.73 -0.38 -16.19
C ALA A 7 18.77 -0.01 -17.33
N ALA A 8 18.02 1.08 -17.19
CA ALA A 8 17.08 1.55 -18.21
C ALA A 8 17.79 2.02 -19.49
N SER A 9 19.04 2.49 -19.40
CA SER A 9 19.84 2.82 -20.59
C SER A 9 20.19 1.61 -21.47
N SER A 10 20.17 0.41 -20.86
CA SER A 10 20.38 -0.86 -21.59
C SER A 10 19.07 -1.43 -22.13
N SER A 11 18.04 -1.49 -21.31
CA SER A 11 16.70 -1.93 -21.70
C SER A 11 15.64 -1.54 -20.69
N LEU A 12 14.39 -1.34 -21.14
CA LEU A 12 13.24 -1.08 -20.28
C LEU A 12 13.00 -2.24 -19.29
N ALA A 13 13.23 -3.48 -19.72
CA ALA A 13 13.06 -4.67 -18.89
C ALA A 13 14.04 -4.71 -17.70
N GLU A 14 15.30 -4.33 -17.93
CA GLU A 14 16.31 -4.23 -16.87
C GLU A 14 15.99 -3.07 -15.92
N GLY A 15 15.60 -1.91 -16.45
CA GLY A 15 15.15 -0.77 -15.68
C GLY A 15 13.99 -1.13 -14.75
N LEU A 16 12.93 -1.77 -15.29
CA LEU A 16 11.80 -2.25 -14.49
C LEU A 16 12.25 -3.27 -13.42
N SER A 17 13.13 -4.20 -13.76
CA SER A 17 13.60 -5.21 -12.81
C SER A 17 14.33 -4.61 -11.62
N VAL A 18 15.17 -3.60 -11.83
CA VAL A 18 15.92 -2.91 -10.76
C VAL A 18 14.97 -2.08 -9.91
N SER A 19 14.12 -1.26 -10.52
CA SER A 19 13.14 -0.41 -9.86
C SER A 19 12.16 -1.22 -9.03
N PHE A 20 11.55 -2.26 -9.64
CA PHE A 20 10.59 -3.11 -8.96
C PHE A 20 11.20 -3.86 -7.76
N LYS A 21 12.44 -4.37 -7.89
CA LYS A 21 13.12 -5.02 -6.75
C LYS A 21 13.35 -4.06 -5.59
N ALA A 22 13.71 -2.82 -5.87
CA ALA A 22 13.89 -1.81 -4.83
C ALA A 22 12.57 -1.53 -4.10
N GLY A 23 11.47 -1.31 -4.84
CA GLY A 23 10.13 -1.13 -4.28
C GLY A 23 9.64 -2.37 -3.52
N ALA A 24 9.88 -3.58 -4.06
CA ALA A 24 9.50 -4.82 -3.39
C ALA A 24 10.22 -5.01 -2.05
N VAL A 25 11.50 -4.64 -1.94
CA VAL A 25 12.24 -4.68 -0.66
C VAL A 25 11.59 -3.74 0.35
N THR A 26 11.32 -2.50 -0.02
CA THR A 26 10.65 -1.53 0.86
C THR A 26 9.27 -2.02 1.28
N GLY A 27 8.43 -2.45 0.34
CA GLY A 27 7.09 -2.94 0.62
C GLY A 27 7.07 -4.19 1.51
N MET A 28 7.96 -5.15 1.27
CA MET A 28 8.06 -6.34 2.10
C MET A 28 8.60 -6.05 3.52
N LEU A 29 9.51 -5.10 3.67
CA LEU A 29 9.98 -4.65 4.98
C LEU A 29 8.86 -3.97 5.76
N VAL A 30 8.07 -3.10 5.12
CA VAL A 30 6.91 -2.44 5.74
C VAL A 30 5.89 -3.48 6.23
N ALA A 31 5.43 -4.37 5.36
CA ALA A 31 4.47 -5.40 5.72
C ALA A 31 5.03 -6.37 6.76
N GLY A 32 6.29 -6.79 6.60
CA GLY A 32 6.95 -7.72 7.51
C GLY A 32 7.15 -7.14 8.91
N PHE A 33 7.61 -5.89 9.03
CA PHE A 33 7.78 -5.26 10.33
C PHE A 33 6.45 -4.91 10.99
N ALA A 34 5.43 -4.51 10.23
CA ALA A 34 4.09 -4.27 10.76
C ALA A 34 3.50 -5.56 11.33
N LEU A 35 3.55 -6.65 10.57
CA LEU A 35 3.09 -7.96 11.02
C LEU A 35 3.89 -8.46 12.23
N LEU A 36 5.22 -8.36 12.17
CA LEU A 36 6.11 -8.78 13.25
C LEU A 36 5.84 -7.98 14.54
N SER A 37 5.66 -6.67 14.45
CA SER A 37 5.40 -5.83 15.63
C SER A 37 4.10 -6.22 16.32
N ILE A 38 3.02 -6.46 15.57
CA ILE A 38 1.74 -6.89 16.14
C ILE A 38 1.87 -8.30 16.73
N ALA A 39 2.43 -9.24 15.98
CA ALA A 39 2.54 -10.64 16.38
C ALA A 39 3.44 -10.81 17.62
N LEU A 40 4.61 -10.16 17.62
CA LEU A 40 5.54 -10.22 18.75
C LEU A 40 4.95 -9.56 19.99
N TYR A 41 4.33 -8.39 19.82
CA TYR A 41 3.73 -7.67 20.95
C TYR A 41 2.55 -8.46 21.52
N TYR A 42 1.67 -9.00 20.67
CA TYR A 42 0.61 -9.90 21.08
C TYR A 42 1.17 -11.10 21.87
N PHE A 43 2.18 -11.77 21.34
CA PHE A 43 2.81 -12.93 21.98
C PHE A 43 3.38 -12.59 23.36
N VAL A 44 4.06 -11.45 23.50
CA VAL A 44 4.62 -11.00 24.80
C VAL A 44 3.51 -10.69 25.79
N LEU A 45 2.44 -10.02 25.36
CA LEU A 45 1.29 -9.68 26.22
C LEU A 45 0.56 -10.95 26.69
N ASP A 46 0.31 -11.90 25.79
CA ASP A 46 -0.37 -13.16 26.08
C ASP A 46 0.44 -13.99 27.09
N ASN A 47 1.75 -14.11 26.89
CA ASN A 47 2.63 -14.84 27.80
C ASN A 47 2.87 -14.13 29.15
N SER A 48 2.62 -12.83 29.24
CA SER A 48 2.77 -12.09 30.51
C SER A 48 1.71 -12.46 31.54
N GLY A 49 0.56 -12.97 31.08
CA GLY A 49 -0.59 -13.29 31.91
C GLY A 49 -1.27 -12.07 32.57
N GLN A 50 -0.82 -10.85 32.25
CA GLN A 50 -1.36 -9.61 32.84
C GLN A 50 -2.66 -9.13 32.18
N PHE A 51 -2.92 -9.58 30.95
CA PHE A 51 -4.05 -9.13 30.13
C PHE A 51 -4.90 -10.35 29.71
N PRO A 52 -5.83 -10.81 30.56
CA PRO A 52 -6.65 -11.97 30.24
C PRO A 52 -7.68 -11.67 29.15
N GLY A 53 -7.85 -12.63 28.23
CA GLY A 53 -8.88 -12.60 27.20
C GLY A 53 -8.80 -11.36 26.29
N ARG A 54 -9.88 -10.59 26.26
CA ARG A 54 -9.99 -9.40 25.40
C ARG A 54 -9.19 -8.18 25.85
N GLU A 55 -8.70 -8.16 27.09
CA GLU A 55 -7.96 -6.99 27.60
C GLU A 55 -6.63 -6.77 26.87
N ILE A 56 -6.09 -7.81 26.23
CA ILE A 56 -4.88 -7.77 25.42
C ILE A 56 -4.98 -6.77 24.25
N VAL A 57 -6.20 -6.43 23.84
CA VAL A 57 -6.43 -5.52 22.71
C VAL A 57 -6.08 -4.07 23.04
N ALA A 58 -6.26 -3.64 24.29
CA ALA A 58 -5.99 -2.24 24.68
C ALA A 58 -4.52 -1.83 24.50
N PRO A 59 -3.51 -2.63 24.91
CA PRO A 59 -2.12 -2.37 24.57
C PRO A 59 -1.83 -2.40 23.06
N LEU A 60 -2.49 -3.28 22.29
CA LEU A 60 -2.34 -3.32 20.83
C LEU A 60 -2.85 -2.04 20.14
N VAL A 61 -3.93 -1.47 20.64
CA VAL A 61 -4.42 -0.14 20.18
C VAL A 61 -3.36 0.93 20.43
N SER A 62 -2.68 0.89 21.58
CA SER A 62 -1.58 1.82 21.89
C SER A 62 -0.41 1.69 20.91
N LEU A 63 -0.11 0.46 20.43
CA LEU A 63 0.85 0.24 19.35
C LEU A 63 0.40 0.94 18.05
N GLY A 64 -0.89 0.85 17.71
CA GLY A 64 -1.47 1.55 16.56
C GLY A 64 -1.31 3.08 16.66
N PHE A 65 -1.60 3.66 17.81
CA PHE A 65 -1.37 5.10 18.04
C PHE A 65 0.11 5.49 17.91
N GLY A 66 1.04 4.65 18.37
CA GLY A 66 2.47 4.87 18.19
C GLY A 66 2.87 4.86 16.71
N ALA A 67 2.33 3.92 15.93
CA ALA A 67 2.53 3.85 14.49
C ALA A 67 2.00 5.10 13.77
N SER A 68 0.78 5.56 14.12
CA SER A 68 0.20 6.81 13.60
C SER A 68 1.07 8.03 13.88
N LEU A 69 1.57 8.15 15.10
CA LEU A 69 2.40 9.30 15.48
C LEU A 69 3.70 9.36 14.67
N ILE A 70 4.37 8.21 14.50
CA ILE A 70 5.59 8.12 13.68
C ILE A 70 5.27 8.43 12.21
N SER A 71 4.18 7.87 11.68
CA SER A 71 3.76 8.08 10.30
C SER A 71 3.52 9.56 9.99
N ILE A 72 2.80 10.29 10.84
CA ILE A 72 2.56 11.73 10.65
C ILE A 72 3.87 12.50 10.49
N PHE A 73 4.83 12.29 11.40
CA PHE A 73 6.11 13.02 11.34
C PHE A 73 6.97 12.60 10.14
N ALA A 74 7.02 11.31 9.84
CA ALA A 74 7.78 10.80 8.70
C ALA A 74 7.19 11.31 7.38
N ARG A 75 5.85 11.30 7.25
CA ARG A 75 5.13 11.79 6.08
C ARG A 75 5.33 13.30 5.88
N LEU A 76 5.21 14.10 6.93
CA LEU A 76 5.43 15.54 6.84
C LEU A 76 6.89 15.84 6.48
N GLY A 77 7.85 15.19 7.12
CA GLY A 77 9.28 15.37 6.84
C GLY A 77 9.64 14.96 5.42
N GLY A 78 9.24 13.77 4.98
CA GLY A 78 9.47 13.27 3.64
C GLY A 78 8.78 14.10 2.56
N GLY A 79 7.50 14.44 2.76
CA GLY A 79 6.73 15.25 1.82
C GLY A 79 7.25 16.69 1.67
N ILE A 80 7.67 17.32 2.77
CA ILE A 80 8.29 18.66 2.73
C ILE A 80 9.61 18.62 1.97
N PHE A 81 10.45 17.61 2.23
CA PHE A 81 11.72 17.44 1.53
C PHE A 81 11.51 17.25 0.02
N THR A 82 10.61 16.36 -0.39
CA THR A 82 10.27 16.11 -1.78
C THR A 82 9.77 17.38 -2.46
N LYS A 83 8.82 18.08 -1.86
CA LYS A 83 8.27 19.32 -2.45
C LYS A 83 9.29 20.47 -2.44
N GLY A 84 10.18 20.53 -1.47
CA GLY A 84 11.26 21.50 -1.46
C GLY A 84 12.24 21.28 -2.61
N ALA A 85 12.55 20.03 -2.94
CA ALA A 85 13.41 19.67 -4.06
C ALA A 85 12.73 19.95 -5.42
N ASP A 86 11.50 19.48 -5.62
CA ASP A 86 10.68 19.66 -6.82
C ASP A 86 10.47 21.15 -7.15
N VAL A 87 9.97 21.94 -6.20
CA VAL A 87 9.78 23.38 -6.39
C VAL A 87 11.11 24.09 -6.63
N GLY A 88 12.18 23.69 -5.96
CA GLY A 88 13.52 24.25 -6.16
C GLY A 88 14.05 23.99 -7.56
N ASP A 89 13.87 22.77 -8.08
CA ASP A 89 14.22 22.39 -9.44
C ASP A 89 13.46 23.21 -10.47
N ASP A 90 12.15 23.32 -10.29
CA ASP A 90 11.26 24.09 -11.18
C ASP A 90 11.63 25.58 -11.20
N LEU A 91 11.90 26.19 -10.06
CA LEU A 91 12.31 27.59 -9.97
C LEU A 91 13.64 27.88 -10.67
N VAL A 92 14.60 27.01 -10.50
CA VAL A 92 15.92 27.16 -11.13
C VAL A 92 15.86 26.86 -12.61
N GLY A 93 15.27 25.74 -12.98
CA GLY A 93 15.22 25.26 -14.36
C GLY A 93 14.20 26.01 -15.22
N LYS A 94 12.95 25.87 -14.91
CA LYS A 94 11.84 26.38 -15.76
C LYS A 94 11.71 27.90 -15.69
N VAL A 95 11.73 28.48 -14.50
CA VAL A 95 11.51 29.92 -14.31
C VAL A 95 12.79 30.71 -14.51
N GLY A 96 13.90 30.33 -13.85
CA GLY A 96 15.16 31.09 -13.90
C GLY A 96 15.93 30.93 -15.19
N ALA A 97 16.05 29.73 -15.70
CA ALA A 97 16.90 29.40 -16.86
C ALA A 97 16.12 29.05 -18.15
N SER A 98 14.78 28.99 -18.10
CA SER A 98 13.92 28.59 -19.22
C SER A 98 14.33 27.23 -19.83
N MET A 99 14.78 26.31 -18.99
CA MET A 99 15.12 24.95 -19.39
C MET A 99 13.87 24.06 -19.38
N PRO A 100 13.84 23.02 -20.23
CA PRO A 100 12.82 21.98 -20.14
C PRO A 100 12.87 21.26 -18.79
N GLU A 101 11.78 20.59 -18.43
CA GLU A 101 11.71 19.68 -17.28
C GLU A 101 12.78 18.56 -17.44
N ASP A 102 13.37 18.15 -16.33
CA ASP A 102 14.40 17.09 -16.30
C ASP A 102 15.63 17.36 -17.18
N ASP A 103 15.93 18.62 -17.50
CA ASP A 103 17.10 18.94 -18.31
C ASP A 103 18.41 18.59 -17.57
N PRO A 104 19.27 17.75 -18.15
CA PRO A 104 20.50 17.30 -17.48
C PRO A 104 21.51 18.41 -17.17
N ARG A 105 21.33 19.62 -17.71
CA ARG A 105 22.10 20.80 -17.38
C ARG A 105 21.70 21.43 -16.04
N ASN A 106 20.50 21.10 -15.54
CA ASN A 106 20.02 21.59 -14.25
C ASN A 106 20.46 20.59 -13.14
N PRO A 107 21.41 20.95 -12.26
CA PRO A 107 21.85 20.07 -11.20
C PRO A 107 20.76 19.80 -10.14
N ALA A 108 19.72 20.62 -10.06
CA ALA A 108 18.62 20.45 -9.13
C ALA A 108 17.75 19.22 -9.46
N VAL A 109 17.74 18.75 -10.72
CA VAL A 109 17.10 17.48 -11.14
C VAL A 109 17.57 16.29 -10.29
N ILE A 110 18.85 16.28 -9.88
CA ILE A 110 19.35 15.22 -8.98
C ILE A 110 18.69 15.30 -7.60
N ALA A 111 18.50 16.50 -7.07
CA ALA A 111 17.84 16.71 -5.79
C ALA A 111 16.38 16.34 -5.84
N ASP A 112 15.68 16.65 -6.93
CA ASP A 112 14.29 16.27 -7.17
C ASP A 112 14.13 14.74 -7.22
N ASN A 113 14.89 14.06 -8.04
CA ASN A 113 14.88 12.61 -8.12
C ASN A 113 15.24 11.90 -6.80
N VAL A 114 16.12 12.45 -5.99
CA VAL A 114 16.41 11.95 -4.63
C VAL A 114 15.25 12.26 -3.70
N GLY A 115 14.62 13.41 -3.83
CA GLY A 115 13.45 13.83 -3.08
C GLY A 115 12.29 12.85 -3.25
N ASP A 116 12.02 12.42 -4.48
CA ASP A 116 10.98 11.42 -4.76
C ASP A 116 11.22 10.11 -3.98
N ASN A 117 12.46 9.62 -3.95
CA ASN A 117 12.77 8.43 -3.14
C ASN A 117 12.53 8.66 -1.64
N VAL A 118 12.88 9.83 -1.13
CA VAL A 118 12.63 10.18 0.29
C VAL A 118 11.13 10.28 0.55
N GLY A 119 10.37 10.88 -0.35
CA GLY A 119 8.92 10.97 -0.28
C GLY A 119 8.25 9.61 -0.23
N ASP A 120 8.65 8.70 -1.11
CA ASP A 120 8.09 7.35 -1.20
C ASP A 120 8.52 6.47 -0.02
N CYS A 121 9.79 6.51 0.40
CA CYS A 121 10.28 5.63 1.46
C CYS A 121 9.98 6.18 2.85
N ALA A 122 10.20 7.46 3.12
CA ALA A 122 9.96 8.04 4.44
C ALA A 122 8.52 8.51 4.63
N GLY A 123 7.88 9.06 3.59
CA GLY A 123 6.52 9.52 3.63
C GLY A 123 5.52 8.40 3.43
N MET A 124 5.44 7.86 2.22
CA MET A 124 4.40 6.91 1.84
C MET A 124 4.56 5.54 2.50
N ALA A 125 5.77 5.01 2.64
CA ALA A 125 6.00 3.73 3.28
C ALA A 125 5.63 3.76 4.78
N ALA A 126 5.82 4.89 5.46
CA ALA A 126 5.38 5.07 6.84
C ALA A 126 3.86 5.04 6.96
N ASP A 127 3.12 5.65 6.02
CA ASP A 127 1.66 5.57 5.94
C ASP A 127 1.17 4.14 5.73
N LEU A 128 1.83 3.38 4.88
CA LEU A 128 1.48 1.98 4.64
C LEU A 128 1.71 1.12 5.88
N PHE A 129 2.79 1.38 6.63
CA PHE A 129 3.06 0.71 7.90
C PHE A 129 1.95 1.00 8.91
N GLU A 130 1.59 2.27 9.09
CA GLU A 130 0.49 2.68 9.97
C GLU A 130 -0.83 2.01 9.58
N THR A 131 -1.23 2.15 8.31
CA THR A 131 -2.48 1.60 7.79
C THR A 131 -2.55 0.09 8.01
N TYR A 132 -1.47 -0.62 7.78
CA TYR A 132 -1.39 -2.07 8.01
C TYR A 132 -1.61 -2.41 9.48
N VAL A 133 -0.87 -1.76 10.39
CA VAL A 133 -0.97 -1.99 11.84
C VAL A 133 -2.38 -1.65 12.34
N VAL A 134 -2.88 -0.46 12.00
CA VAL A 134 -4.18 0.02 12.49
C VAL A 134 -5.32 -0.86 11.98
N THR A 135 -5.30 -1.27 10.70
CA THR A 135 -6.35 -2.12 10.12
C THR A 135 -6.40 -3.49 10.77
N VAL A 136 -5.25 -4.14 10.96
CA VAL A 136 -5.18 -5.45 11.63
C VAL A 136 -5.64 -5.34 13.06
N VAL A 137 -5.13 -4.38 13.82
CA VAL A 137 -5.50 -4.17 15.24
C VAL A 137 -6.98 -3.80 15.36
N ALA A 138 -7.52 -2.91 14.52
CA ALA A 138 -8.93 -2.55 14.54
C ALA A 138 -9.84 -3.78 14.31
N THR A 139 -9.45 -4.67 13.38
CA THR A 139 -10.20 -5.92 13.15
C THR A 139 -10.10 -6.86 14.36
N MET A 140 -8.93 -6.94 15.03
CA MET A 140 -8.78 -7.70 16.28
C MET A 140 -9.65 -7.12 17.40
N VAL A 141 -9.75 -5.77 17.51
CA VAL A 141 -10.66 -5.08 18.45
C VAL A 141 -12.11 -5.48 18.21
N LEU A 142 -12.58 -5.36 16.96
CA LEU A 142 -13.94 -5.75 16.58
C LEU A 142 -14.20 -7.23 16.91
N SER A 143 -13.25 -8.10 16.59
CA SER A 143 -13.34 -9.52 16.94
C SER A 143 -13.47 -9.74 18.44
N SER A 144 -12.73 -9.00 19.26
CA SER A 144 -12.79 -9.11 20.73
C SER A 144 -14.10 -8.61 21.32
N ILE A 145 -14.79 -7.69 20.64
CA ILE A 145 -16.10 -7.16 21.07
C ILE A 145 -17.22 -8.15 20.75
N PHE A 146 -17.24 -8.64 19.49
CA PHE A 146 -18.33 -9.48 19.00
C PHE A 146 -18.16 -10.96 19.37
N PHE A 147 -16.92 -11.42 19.61
CA PHE A 147 -16.58 -12.81 19.90
C PHE A 147 -15.73 -12.92 21.18
N ALA A 148 -16.24 -12.36 22.28
CA ALA A 148 -15.51 -12.18 23.54
C ALA A 148 -14.84 -13.45 24.09
N ASP A 149 -15.42 -14.64 23.83
CA ASP A 149 -14.97 -15.93 24.35
C ASP A 149 -14.15 -16.75 23.34
N MET A 150 -13.83 -16.17 22.16
CA MET A 150 -13.17 -16.88 21.05
C MET A 150 -11.85 -16.22 20.66
N SER A 151 -10.76 -16.61 21.32
CA SER A 151 -9.41 -16.11 20.99
C SER A 151 -8.99 -16.39 19.53
N SER A 152 -9.49 -17.47 18.92
CA SER A 152 -9.24 -17.80 17.51
C SER A 152 -9.77 -16.73 16.57
N MET A 153 -10.92 -16.13 16.85
CA MET A 153 -11.46 -15.01 16.05
C MET A 153 -10.60 -13.76 16.12
N MET A 154 -10.01 -13.49 17.29
CA MET A 154 -9.11 -12.35 17.46
C MET A 154 -7.78 -12.56 16.72
N MET A 155 -7.29 -13.81 16.64
CA MET A 155 -6.07 -14.16 15.91
C MET A 155 -6.26 -14.26 14.40
N TYR A 156 -7.49 -14.40 13.93
CA TYR A 156 -7.79 -14.62 12.50
C TYR A 156 -7.30 -13.49 11.58
N PRO A 157 -7.47 -12.18 11.87
CA PRO A 157 -6.91 -11.11 11.05
C PRO A 157 -5.38 -11.18 10.91
N LEU A 158 -4.69 -11.54 11.99
CA LEU A 158 -3.23 -11.71 11.99
C LEU A 158 -2.81 -12.91 11.13
N ALA A 159 -3.54 -14.01 11.20
CA ALA A 159 -3.30 -15.19 10.37
C ALA A 159 -3.51 -14.90 8.87
N ILE A 160 -4.58 -14.18 8.52
CA ILE A 160 -4.81 -13.70 7.14
C ILE A 160 -3.65 -12.83 6.67
N ALA A 161 -3.25 -11.86 7.45
CA ALA A 161 -2.15 -10.96 7.12
C ALA A 161 -0.85 -11.74 6.86
N GLY A 162 -0.58 -12.78 7.66
CA GLY A 162 0.57 -13.66 7.48
C GLY A 162 0.56 -14.40 6.14
N VAL A 163 -0.53 -15.09 5.82
CA VAL A 163 -0.61 -15.88 4.57
C VAL A 163 -0.65 -14.99 3.33
N CYS A 164 -1.31 -13.82 3.39
CA CYS A 164 -1.32 -12.85 2.30
C CYS A 164 0.08 -12.25 2.05
N THR A 165 0.88 -12.05 3.09
CA THR A 165 2.27 -11.62 2.95
C THR A 165 3.09 -12.67 2.19
N LEU A 166 2.94 -13.96 2.51
CA LEU A 166 3.59 -15.04 1.77
C LEU A 166 3.15 -15.10 0.30
N ALA A 167 1.86 -14.95 0.03
CA ALA A 167 1.32 -14.87 -1.32
C ALA A 167 1.91 -13.69 -2.11
N SER A 168 2.06 -12.53 -1.46
CA SER A 168 2.64 -11.34 -2.06
C SER A 168 4.11 -11.54 -2.42
N ILE A 169 4.90 -12.20 -1.55
CA ILE A 169 6.30 -12.55 -1.86
C ILE A 169 6.36 -13.39 -3.14
N VAL A 170 5.52 -14.41 -3.26
CA VAL A 170 5.46 -15.24 -4.48
C VAL A 170 5.08 -14.40 -5.70
N GLY A 171 4.08 -13.52 -5.58
CA GLY A 171 3.63 -12.64 -6.65
C GLY A 171 4.72 -11.72 -7.21
N THR A 172 5.67 -11.25 -6.37
CA THR A 172 6.78 -10.40 -6.83
C THR A 172 7.65 -11.08 -7.89
N TYR A 173 7.81 -12.38 -7.87
CA TYR A 173 8.60 -13.12 -8.86
C TYR A 173 7.95 -13.16 -10.25
N PHE A 174 6.65 -12.88 -10.34
CA PHE A 174 5.90 -12.90 -11.60
C PHE A 174 5.85 -11.53 -12.29
N VAL A 175 6.33 -10.47 -11.63
CA VAL A 175 6.45 -9.14 -12.24
C VAL A 175 7.64 -9.13 -13.19
N LYS A 176 7.33 -9.39 -14.45
CA LYS A 176 8.31 -9.41 -15.54
C LYS A 176 7.71 -8.76 -16.78
N LEU A 177 8.46 -7.87 -17.41
CA LEU A 177 8.03 -7.20 -18.64
C LEU A 177 7.82 -8.24 -19.75
N GLY A 178 6.69 -8.13 -20.42
CA GLY A 178 6.35 -8.95 -21.59
C GLY A 178 6.88 -8.34 -22.87
N LYS A 179 6.64 -9.01 -24.00
CA LYS A 179 7.02 -8.54 -25.33
C LYS A 179 6.34 -7.22 -25.75
N SER A 180 5.22 -6.86 -25.10
CA SER A 180 4.48 -5.62 -25.38
C SER A 180 5.08 -4.38 -24.72
N GLU A 181 6.15 -4.54 -23.91
CA GLU A 181 6.80 -3.45 -23.16
C GLU A 181 5.84 -2.63 -22.27
N ASN A 182 4.67 -3.18 -21.96
CA ASN A 182 3.69 -2.52 -21.09
C ASN A 182 3.99 -2.82 -19.60
N ILE A 183 4.46 -1.79 -18.90
CA ILE A 183 4.85 -1.87 -17.49
C ILE A 183 3.64 -2.19 -16.61
N MET A 184 2.48 -1.54 -16.85
CA MET A 184 1.27 -1.77 -16.07
C MET A 184 0.78 -3.21 -16.18
N ALA A 185 0.83 -3.78 -17.39
CA ALA A 185 0.47 -5.19 -17.60
C ALA A 185 1.40 -6.15 -16.81
N ALA A 186 2.68 -5.82 -16.67
CA ALA A 186 3.61 -6.61 -15.86
C ALA A 186 3.28 -6.54 -14.37
N LEU A 187 2.91 -5.35 -13.86
CA LEU A 187 2.49 -5.14 -12.47
C LEU A 187 1.16 -5.86 -12.17
N TYR A 188 0.16 -5.74 -13.05
CA TYR A 188 -1.10 -6.45 -12.93
C TYR A 188 -0.94 -7.96 -12.92
N LYS A 189 0.01 -8.50 -13.68
CA LYS A 189 0.31 -9.94 -13.65
C LYS A 189 0.80 -10.38 -12.27
N GLY A 190 1.71 -9.64 -11.65
CA GLY A 190 2.18 -9.92 -10.29
C GLY A 190 1.05 -9.81 -9.26
N PHE A 191 0.24 -8.76 -9.37
CA PHE A 191 -0.94 -8.57 -8.52
C PHE A 191 -1.95 -9.72 -8.66
N ALA A 192 -2.29 -10.12 -9.88
CA ALA A 192 -3.24 -11.23 -10.12
C ALA A 192 -2.75 -12.54 -9.51
N VAL A 193 -1.46 -12.86 -9.66
CA VAL A 193 -0.87 -14.06 -9.04
C VAL A 193 -0.95 -13.98 -7.51
N SER A 194 -0.61 -12.84 -6.91
CA SER A 194 -0.73 -12.62 -5.46
C SER A 194 -2.18 -12.77 -5.00
N ALA A 195 -3.14 -12.18 -5.72
CA ALA A 195 -4.56 -12.21 -5.36
C ALA A 195 -5.13 -13.65 -5.44
N ILE A 196 -4.82 -14.38 -6.51
CA ILE A 196 -5.27 -15.77 -6.66
C ILE A 196 -4.67 -16.66 -5.56
N LEU A 197 -3.37 -16.52 -5.29
CA LEU A 197 -2.71 -17.29 -4.25
C LEU A 197 -3.25 -16.92 -2.87
N SER A 198 -3.49 -15.63 -2.61
CA SER A 198 -4.13 -15.16 -1.37
C SER A 198 -5.53 -15.74 -1.20
N ALA A 199 -6.34 -15.79 -2.27
CA ALA A 199 -7.67 -16.39 -2.21
C ALA A 199 -7.62 -17.88 -1.84
N VAL A 200 -6.68 -18.63 -2.42
CA VAL A 200 -6.48 -20.05 -2.09
C VAL A 200 -6.03 -20.22 -0.65
N LEU A 201 -5.02 -19.47 -0.22
CA LEU A 201 -4.49 -19.55 1.15
C LEU A 201 -5.52 -19.09 2.17
N LEU A 202 -6.35 -18.09 1.83
CA LEU A 202 -7.44 -17.61 2.68
C LEU A 202 -8.47 -18.71 2.95
N TYR A 203 -8.80 -19.54 1.96
CA TYR A 203 -9.67 -20.68 2.17
C TYR A 203 -9.12 -21.64 3.22
N PHE A 204 -7.86 -22.05 3.06
CA PHE A 204 -7.22 -22.98 4.00
C PHE A 204 -7.02 -22.40 5.40
N ILE A 205 -6.64 -21.12 5.52
CA ILE A 205 -6.45 -20.51 6.83
C ILE A 205 -7.78 -20.28 7.55
N THR A 206 -8.84 -19.95 6.83
CA THR A 206 -10.19 -19.83 7.39
C THR A 206 -10.67 -21.17 7.93
N ASP A 207 -10.48 -22.24 7.19
CA ASP A 207 -10.85 -23.58 7.63
C ASP A 207 -10.04 -24.03 8.85
N HIS A 208 -8.73 -23.76 8.85
CA HIS A 208 -7.84 -24.18 9.93
C HIS A 208 -8.06 -23.40 11.24
N VAL A 209 -8.30 -22.09 11.17
CA VAL A 209 -8.38 -21.20 12.36
C VAL A 209 -9.79 -21.17 12.94
N ILE A 210 -10.81 -21.15 12.08
CA ILE A 210 -12.20 -20.89 12.48
C ILE A 210 -13.10 -22.10 12.18
N SER A 211 -12.76 -22.92 11.18
CA SER A 211 -13.59 -23.90 10.49
C SER A 211 -14.68 -23.26 9.62
N LEU A 212 -14.75 -23.65 8.35
CA LEU A 212 -15.69 -23.09 7.37
C LEU A 212 -17.16 -23.36 7.74
N ASP A 213 -17.42 -24.48 8.40
CA ASP A 213 -18.78 -24.91 8.80
C ASP A 213 -19.19 -24.40 10.19
N ALA A 214 -18.29 -23.78 10.92
CA ALA A 214 -18.61 -23.23 12.25
C ALA A 214 -19.67 -22.13 12.13
N VAL A 215 -20.71 -22.23 12.94
CA VAL A 215 -21.80 -21.25 12.99
C VAL A 215 -21.56 -20.27 14.12
N PHE A 216 -21.60 -18.99 13.81
CA PHE A 216 -21.44 -17.89 14.75
C PHE A 216 -22.74 -17.10 14.83
N THR A 217 -23.09 -16.65 16.00
CA THR A 217 -24.29 -15.84 16.22
C THR A 217 -23.90 -14.53 16.87
N VAL A 218 -24.29 -13.42 16.24
CA VAL A 218 -24.08 -12.06 16.73
C VAL A 218 -25.37 -11.29 16.53
N ASP A 219 -25.92 -10.70 17.58
CA ASP A 219 -27.16 -9.91 17.56
C ASP A 219 -28.32 -10.62 16.82
N ASP A 220 -28.61 -11.88 17.20
CA ASP A 220 -29.67 -12.75 16.59
C ASP A 220 -29.47 -13.12 15.12
N LYS A 221 -28.33 -12.78 14.52
CA LYS A 221 -27.96 -13.21 13.16
C LYS A 221 -26.91 -14.29 13.21
N SER A 222 -27.20 -15.39 12.53
CA SER A 222 -26.23 -16.49 12.36
C SER A 222 -25.52 -16.39 11.02
N PHE A 223 -24.21 -16.62 11.03
CA PHE A 223 -23.38 -16.73 9.83
C PHE A 223 -22.33 -17.84 10.04
N THR A 224 -21.73 -18.28 8.95
CA THR A 224 -20.76 -19.37 8.96
C THR A 224 -19.34 -18.85 8.71
N GLY A 225 -18.31 -19.66 9.01
CA GLY A 225 -16.93 -19.37 8.63
C GLY A 225 -16.77 -19.13 7.12
N MET A 226 -17.59 -19.80 6.29
CA MET A 226 -17.65 -19.57 4.84
C MET A 226 -18.05 -18.12 4.50
N SER A 227 -18.90 -17.47 5.29
CA SER A 227 -19.26 -16.06 5.09
C SER A 227 -18.06 -15.12 5.30
N LEU A 228 -17.20 -15.45 6.26
CA LEU A 228 -15.95 -14.69 6.49
C LEU A 228 -14.96 -14.87 5.34
N PHE A 229 -14.85 -16.08 4.79
CA PHE A 229 -14.09 -16.33 3.58
C PHE A 229 -14.60 -15.47 2.42
N TYR A 230 -15.92 -15.41 2.17
CA TYR A 230 -16.49 -14.55 1.14
C TYR A 230 -16.22 -13.06 1.38
N CYS A 231 -16.21 -12.60 2.63
CA CYS A 231 -15.78 -11.23 2.95
C CYS A 231 -14.32 -10.97 2.53
N GLY A 232 -13.43 -11.94 2.76
CA GLY A 232 -12.05 -11.84 2.30
C GLY A 232 -11.91 -11.79 0.77
N ILE A 233 -12.67 -12.63 0.05
CA ILE A 233 -12.72 -12.60 -1.43
C ILE A 233 -13.25 -11.25 -1.93
N LEU A 234 -14.31 -10.72 -1.30
CA LEU A 234 -14.82 -9.39 -1.63
C LEU A 234 -13.77 -8.31 -1.41
N GLY A 235 -12.98 -8.39 -0.33
CA GLY A 235 -11.86 -7.49 -0.09
C GLY A 235 -10.81 -7.52 -1.21
N LEU A 236 -10.46 -8.70 -1.73
CA LEU A 236 -9.54 -8.83 -2.87
C LEU A 236 -10.12 -8.22 -4.15
N ILE A 237 -11.42 -8.40 -4.41
CA ILE A 237 -12.10 -7.79 -5.56
C ILE A 237 -12.10 -6.27 -5.44
N ILE A 238 -12.44 -5.74 -4.25
CA ILE A 238 -12.43 -4.28 -3.99
C ILE A 238 -11.01 -3.72 -4.19
N THR A 239 -9.98 -4.40 -3.72
CA THR A 239 -8.59 -3.98 -3.94
C THR A 239 -8.26 -3.88 -5.43
N GLY A 240 -8.66 -4.87 -6.23
CA GLY A 240 -8.50 -4.84 -7.68
C GLY A 240 -9.24 -3.67 -8.34
N LEU A 241 -10.47 -3.41 -7.90
CA LEU A 241 -11.26 -2.27 -8.40
C LEU A 241 -10.62 -0.92 -8.04
N ILE A 242 -10.12 -0.76 -6.82
CA ILE A 242 -9.43 0.47 -6.40
C ILE A 242 -8.19 0.70 -7.25
N ILE A 243 -7.37 -0.32 -7.49
CA ILE A 243 -6.19 -0.20 -8.36
C ILE A 243 -6.61 0.24 -9.77
N TRP A 244 -7.64 -0.37 -10.33
CA TRP A 244 -8.13 -0.03 -11.68
C TRP A 244 -8.69 1.40 -11.75
N VAL A 245 -9.48 1.83 -10.77
CA VAL A 245 -10.01 3.20 -10.70
C VAL A 245 -8.87 4.21 -10.54
N THR A 246 -7.91 3.91 -9.68
CA THR A 246 -6.73 4.78 -9.48
C THR A 246 -5.95 4.93 -10.79
N GLU A 247 -5.70 3.84 -11.51
CA GLU A 247 -5.02 3.91 -12.81
C GLU A 247 -5.80 4.77 -13.82
N TYR A 248 -7.14 4.64 -13.85
CA TYR A 248 -7.98 5.44 -14.74
C TYR A 248 -7.84 6.93 -14.48
N TYR A 249 -7.80 7.36 -13.20
CA TYR A 249 -7.71 8.77 -12.85
C TYR A 249 -6.28 9.35 -12.88
N THR A 250 -5.25 8.49 -12.82
CA THR A 250 -3.85 8.92 -12.76
C THR A 250 -3.05 8.61 -14.03
N GLY A 251 -3.52 7.70 -14.87
CA GLY A 251 -2.82 7.29 -16.07
C GLY A 251 -2.90 8.33 -17.19
N THR A 252 -1.75 8.63 -17.81
CA THR A 252 -1.61 9.65 -18.86
C THR A 252 -2.40 9.35 -20.13
N ASN A 253 -2.78 8.10 -20.34
CA ASN A 253 -3.54 7.64 -21.51
C ASN A 253 -5.06 7.81 -21.37
N TYR A 254 -5.52 8.20 -20.18
CA TYR A 254 -6.95 8.30 -19.89
C TYR A 254 -7.46 9.75 -19.89
N ARG A 255 -8.77 9.89 -20.12
CA ARG A 255 -9.48 11.18 -20.21
C ARG A 255 -9.18 12.13 -19.03
N PRO A 256 -9.19 11.71 -17.76
CA PRO A 256 -8.98 12.63 -16.65
C PRO A 256 -7.70 13.44 -16.77
N VAL A 257 -6.56 12.75 -16.89
CA VAL A 257 -5.25 13.40 -17.01
C VAL A 257 -5.12 14.21 -18.31
N GLN A 258 -5.61 13.67 -19.44
CA GLN A 258 -5.58 14.37 -20.73
C GLN A 258 -6.40 15.66 -20.70
N SER A 259 -7.55 15.67 -20.00
CA SER A 259 -8.38 16.89 -19.89
C SER A 259 -7.71 17.98 -19.06
N ILE A 260 -6.99 17.60 -18.00
CA ILE A 260 -6.18 18.54 -17.20
C ILE A 260 -5.04 19.10 -18.04
N ALA A 261 -4.32 18.24 -18.75
CA ALA A 261 -3.23 18.64 -19.64
C ALA A 261 -3.71 19.61 -20.74
N GLN A 262 -4.87 19.35 -21.35
CA GLN A 262 -5.46 20.24 -22.33
C GLN A 262 -5.86 21.59 -21.72
N SER A 263 -6.41 21.61 -20.51
CA SER A 263 -6.79 22.85 -19.81
C SER A 263 -5.58 23.72 -19.48
N SER A 264 -4.41 23.09 -19.27
CA SER A 264 -3.15 23.79 -19.00
C SER A 264 -2.70 24.68 -20.17
N THR A 265 -3.13 24.38 -21.40
CA THR A 265 -2.81 25.20 -22.59
C THR A 265 -3.49 26.54 -22.58
N THR A 266 -4.56 26.73 -21.82
CA THR A 266 -5.34 27.97 -21.73
C THR A 266 -4.95 28.84 -20.54
N GLY A 267 -4.18 28.32 -19.60
CA GLY A 267 -3.64 29.09 -18.47
C GLY A 267 -3.60 28.31 -17.16
N HIS A 268 -2.92 28.88 -16.17
CA HIS A 268 -2.75 28.25 -14.85
C HIS A 268 -4.07 28.11 -14.07
N GLY A 269 -4.93 29.13 -14.16
CA GLY A 269 -6.22 29.08 -13.48
C GLY A 269 -7.14 27.98 -14.00
N THR A 270 -7.18 27.76 -15.30
CA THR A 270 -7.95 26.68 -15.94
C THR A 270 -7.43 25.31 -15.60
N ASN A 271 -6.11 25.15 -15.49
CA ASN A 271 -5.50 23.91 -15.00
C ASN A 271 -5.99 23.56 -13.59
N VAL A 272 -5.91 24.50 -12.65
CA VAL A 272 -6.36 24.30 -11.26
C VAL A 272 -7.84 23.95 -11.19
N ILE A 273 -8.69 24.69 -11.93
CA ILE A 273 -10.14 24.45 -11.99
C ILE A 273 -10.43 23.04 -12.53
N GLN A 274 -9.77 22.66 -13.63
CA GLN A 274 -9.97 21.33 -14.22
C GLN A 274 -9.46 20.21 -13.30
N GLY A 275 -8.34 20.43 -12.60
CA GLY A 275 -7.83 19.49 -11.59
C GLY A 275 -8.83 19.27 -10.45
N LEU A 276 -9.41 20.36 -9.94
CA LEU A 276 -10.47 20.28 -8.92
C LEU A 276 -11.73 19.59 -9.45
N ALA A 277 -12.15 19.87 -10.69
CA ALA A 277 -13.30 19.21 -11.30
C ALA A 277 -13.12 17.71 -11.42
N ILE A 278 -11.95 17.26 -11.88
CA ILE A 278 -11.62 15.83 -11.96
C ILE A 278 -11.52 15.19 -10.55
N SER A 279 -10.96 15.90 -9.58
CA SER A 279 -10.90 15.41 -8.18
C SER A 279 -12.30 15.23 -7.56
N LEU A 280 -13.27 16.04 -7.94
CA LEU A 280 -14.66 15.89 -7.50
C LEU A 280 -15.46 14.83 -8.27
N GLU A 281 -15.00 14.47 -9.47
CA GLU A 281 -15.55 13.35 -10.27
C GLU A 281 -15.08 11.99 -9.72
N ALA A 282 -13.86 11.90 -9.19
CA ALA A 282 -13.23 10.67 -8.67
C ALA A 282 -13.81 10.29 -7.31
#